data_e3a0a388afe8c1871a17239415be25af
#
_entry.id   e3a0a388afe8c1871a17239415be25af
#
_cell.length_a   1.000
_cell.length_b   1.000
_cell.length_c   1.000
_cell.angle_alpha   90.00
_cell.angle_beta   90.00
_cell.angle_gamma   90.00
#
_symmetry.space_group_name_H-M   'P 1'
#
loop_
_entity.id
_entity.type
_entity.pdbx_description
1 polymer ?
#
loop_
_entity_poly.entity_id
_entity_poly.type
_entity_poly.pdbx_seq_one_letter_code
_entity_poly.pdbx_strand_id
1 'polypeptide(L)'
;MSVVVIGGGWAGCSAAVTARKQGEEVHLLERTDMLLGLGNAGGIMRNNGRYTLTEECIAMGASELFKITDDCATHVDVDFPGHRHASFYNVKKVEPRVRRMLSDMGVKIRLMFRAVQVIKTPSDRIDAVISADGEEVYGDVFIETTGTAGPMGNCTYYGRGCSMCILR
;
A
#
# COMPACT_ATOMS: atom_id res chain seq x y z
N MET A 1 13.03 -9.41 13.42
CA MET A 1 13.35 -7.97 13.16
C MET A 1 12.05 -7.18 13.16
N SER A 2 12.13 -5.87 13.38
CA SER A 2 10.99 -4.96 13.23
C SER A 2 11.06 -4.27 11.86
N VAL A 3 10.01 -4.42 11.06
CA VAL A 3 9.90 -3.83 9.73
C VAL A 3 8.86 -2.70 9.77
N VAL A 4 9.26 -1.51 9.38
CA VAL A 4 8.39 -0.33 9.30
C VAL A 4 8.10 -0.04 7.83
N VAL A 5 6.84 -0.20 7.43
CA VAL A 5 6.36 0.09 6.08
C VAL A 5 5.67 1.44 6.08
N ILE A 6 6.17 2.38 5.27
CA ILE A 6 5.69 3.77 5.21
C ILE A 6 4.83 3.95 3.96
N GLY A 7 3.53 4.03 4.16
CA GLY A 7 2.51 4.10 3.11
C GLY A 7 1.71 2.80 3.01
N GLY A 8 0.42 2.87 3.31
CA GLY A 8 -0.53 1.74 3.30
C GLY A 8 -1.21 1.50 1.96
N GLY A 9 -0.59 1.90 0.85
CA GLY A 9 -1.07 1.58 -0.50
C GLY A 9 -0.94 0.08 -0.84
N TRP A 10 -1.24 -0.29 -2.08
CA TRP A 10 -1.11 -1.69 -2.54
C TRP A 10 0.29 -2.25 -2.31
N ALA A 11 1.32 -1.46 -2.62
CA ALA A 11 2.71 -1.86 -2.42
C ALA A 11 3.02 -2.09 -0.93
N GLY A 12 2.60 -1.17 -0.06
CA GLY A 12 2.83 -1.29 1.38
C GLY A 12 2.06 -2.44 2.01
N CYS A 13 0.79 -2.65 1.62
CA CYS A 13 0.03 -3.81 2.07
C CYS A 13 0.69 -5.13 1.62
N SER A 14 1.20 -5.20 0.38
CA SER A 14 1.92 -6.38 -0.12
C SER A 14 3.21 -6.62 0.66
N ALA A 15 4.00 -5.58 0.90
CA ALA A 15 5.22 -5.65 1.70
C ALA A 15 4.92 -6.13 3.14
N ALA A 16 3.86 -5.60 3.75
CA ALA A 16 3.44 -5.99 5.10
C ALA A 16 3.04 -7.48 5.18
N VAL A 17 2.25 -7.97 4.20
CA VAL A 17 1.88 -9.39 4.11
C VAL A 17 3.14 -10.26 4.02
N THR A 18 4.03 -9.92 3.09
CA THR A 18 5.25 -10.71 2.84
C THR A 18 6.16 -10.73 4.06
N ALA A 19 6.40 -9.58 4.70
CA ALA A 19 7.24 -9.49 5.91
C ALA A 19 6.64 -10.30 7.07
N ARG A 20 5.30 -10.23 7.28
CA ARG A 20 4.64 -11.05 8.31
C ARG A 20 4.75 -12.54 8.05
N LYS A 21 4.68 -12.98 6.80
CA LYS A 21 4.88 -14.40 6.42
C LYS A 21 6.29 -14.90 6.70
N GLN A 22 7.28 -13.99 6.73
CA GLN A 22 8.64 -14.30 7.17
C GLN A 22 8.82 -14.30 8.69
N GLY A 23 7.74 -14.06 9.46
CA GLY A 23 7.77 -14.03 10.92
C GLY A 23 8.21 -12.70 11.53
N GLU A 24 8.36 -11.65 10.72
CA GLU A 24 8.82 -10.36 11.20
C GLU A 24 7.72 -9.58 11.95
N GLU A 25 8.10 -8.74 12.89
CA GLU A 25 7.22 -7.73 13.45
C GLU A 25 7.02 -6.62 12.42
N VAL A 26 5.76 -6.25 12.12
CA VAL A 26 5.47 -5.26 11.07
C VAL A 26 4.62 -4.12 11.59
N HIS A 27 5.10 -2.90 11.38
CA HIS A 27 4.36 -1.66 11.53
C HIS A 27 4.02 -1.11 10.15
N LEU A 28 2.73 -0.94 9.85
CA LEU A 28 2.24 -0.32 8.61
C LEU A 28 1.69 1.08 8.93
N LEU A 29 2.36 2.10 8.41
CA LEU A 29 2.05 3.51 8.65
C LEU A 29 1.34 4.10 7.45
N GLU A 30 0.14 4.63 7.63
CA GLU A 30 -0.65 5.23 6.56
C GLU A 30 -1.10 6.64 6.96
N ARG A 31 -0.91 7.61 6.06
CA ARG A 31 -1.22 9.02 6.31
C ARG A 31 -2.71 9.34 6.33
N THR A 32 -3.54 8.49 5.74
CA THR A 32 -4.99 8.65 5.67
C THR A 32 -5.71 7.72 6.65
N ASP A 33 -7.01 7.77 6.67
CA ASP A 33 -7.87 6.90 7.47
C ASP A 33 -8.18 5.54 6.81
N MET A 34 -7.63 5.29 5.62
CA MET A 34 -7.87 4.06 4.86
C MET A 34 -6.61 3.54 4.18
N LEU A 35 -6.55 2.21 4.01
CA LEU A 35 -5.51 1.52 3.27
C LEU A 35 -5.78 1.52 1.75
N LEU A 36 -4.86 0.90 1.01
CA LEU A 36 -4.88 0.69 -0.45
C LEU A 36 -4.66 1.96 -1.29
N GLY A 37 -4.44 3.11 -0.65
CA GLY A 37 -4.00 4.35 -1.28
C GLY A 37 -4.88 4.77 -2.47
N LEU A 38 -4.25 5.17 -3.57
CA LEU A 38 -4.94 5.64 -4.78
C LEU A 38 -5.87 4.57 -5.39
N GLY A 39 -5.55 3.30 -5.25
CA GLY A 39 -6.38 2.22 -5.74
C GLY A 39 -7.77 2.23 -5.13
N ASN A 40 -7.87 2.56 -3.83
CA ASN A 40 -9.15 2.65 -3.13
C ASN A 40 -9.74 4.07 -3.17
N ALA A 41 -8.95 5.07 -2.78
CA ALA A 41 -9.40 6.46 -2.71
C ALA A 41 -9.81 7.04 -4.08
N GLY A 42 -9.12 6.64 -5.14
CA GLY A 42 -9.41 7.06 -6.52
C GLY A 42 -10.40 6.15 -7.25
N GLY A 43 -10.86 5.07 -6.63
CA GLY A 43 -11.69 4.08 -7.31
C GLY A 43 -10.99 3.43 -8.51
N ILE A 44 -9.66 3.42 -8.49
CA ILE A 44 -8.85 2.88 -9.57
C ILE A 44 -8.91 1.35 -9.50
N MET A 45 -9.35 0.77 -10.60
CA MET A 45 -9.44 -0.67 -10.79
C MET A 45 -8.13 -1.40 -10.53
N ARG A 46 -8.23 -2.68 -10.24
CA ARG A 46 -7.13 -3.62 -10.42
C ARG A 46 -6.62 -3.48 -11.85
N ASN A 47 -5.43 -2.97 -11.97
CA ASN A 47 -4.91 -2.52 -13.24
C ASN A 47 -4.62 -3.71 -14.15
N ASN A 48 -5.24 -3.73 -15.32
CA ASN A 48 -4.96 -4.65 -16.43
C ASN A 48 -4.90 -6.15 -16.08
N GLY A 49 -5.66 -6.61 -15.10
CA GLY A 49 -5.79 -8.04 -14.82
C GLY A 49 -4.46 -8.72 -14.42
N ARG A 50 -4.23 -9.88 -15.01
CA ARG A 50 -3.14 -10.79 -14.64
C ARG A 50 -1.75 -10.36 -15.09
N TYR A 51 -1.65 -9.44 -16.05
CA TYR A 51 -0.39 -9.14 -16.73
C TYR A 51 0.36 -7.95 -16.15
N THR A 52 0.02 -7.56 -14.95
CA THR A 52 0.66 -6.44 -14.26
C THR A 52 1.25 -6.86 -12.93
N LEU A 53 1.62 -5.87 -12.16
CA LEU A 53 2.23 -5.98 -10.83
C LEU A 53 1.52 -6.97 -9.88
N THR A 54 0.24 -7.27 -10.11
CA THR A 54 -0.53 -8.22 -9.30
C THR A 54 0.06 -9.62 -9.31
N GLU A 55 0.38 -10.16 -10.48
CA GLU A 55 0.94 -11.52 -10.59
C GLU A 55 2.33 -11.58 -9.96
N GLU A 56 3.13 -10.53 -10.12
CA GLU A 56 4.43 -10.41 -9.47
C GLU A 56 4.29 -10.38 -7.96
N CYS A 57 3.37 -9.56 -7.42
CA CYS A 57 3.11 -9.51 -5.98
C CYS A 57 2.62 -10.88 -5.44
N ILE A 58 1.79 -11.58 -6.19
CA ILE A 58 1.34 -12.95 -5.84
C ILE A 58 2.55 -13.90 -5.81
N ALA A 59 3.37 -13.87 -6.84
CA ALA A 59 4.58 -14.72 -6.93
C ALA A 59 5.58 -14.40 -5.79
N MET A 60 5.63 -13.16 -5.35
CA MET A 60 6.46 -12.69 -4.24
C MET A 60 5.84 -12.94 -2.84
N GLY A 61 4.67 -13.56 -2.76
CA GLY A 61 4.09 -14.02 -1.51
C GLY A 61 2.89 -13.25 -0.97
N ALA A 62 2.34 -12.27 -1.69
CA ALA A 62 1.20 -11.46 -1.26
C ALA A 62 -0.16 -11.95 -1.80
N SER A 63 -0.31 -13.26 -2.03
CA SER A 63 -1.51 -13.86 -2.63
C SER A 63 -2.79 -13.59 -1.86
N GLU A 64 -2.73 -13.54 -0.52
CA GLU A 64 -3.89 -13.31 0.35
C GLU A 64 -4.54 -11.95 0.09
N LEU A 65 -3.73 -10.92 -0.15
CA LEU A 65 -4.20 -9.58 -0.48
C LEU A 65 -5.04 -9.59 -1.77
N PHE A 66 -4.55 -10.25 -2.79
CA PHE A 66 -5.22 -10.29 -4.11
C PHE A 66 -6.41 -11.23 -4.14
N LYS A 67 -6.43 -12.29 -3.32
CA LYS A 67 -7.61 -13.11 -3.12
C LYS A 67 -8.79 -12.29 -2.58
N ILE A 68 -8.53 -11.37 -1.64
CA ILE A 68 -9.57 -10.46 -1.14
C ILE A 68 -10.12 -9.57 -2.26
N THR A 69 -9.28 -9.09 -3.18
CA THR A 69 -9.76 -8.31 -4.32
C THR A 69 -10.66 -9.14 -5.24
N ASP A 70 -10.28 -10.37 -5.51
CA ASP A 70 -11.08 -11.28 -6.33
C ASP A 70 -12.44 -11.58 -5.68
N ASP A 71 -12.46 -11.84 -4.38
CA ASP A 71 -13.69 -12.03 -3.59
C ASP A 71 -14.59 -10.78 -3.54
N CYS A 72 -14.02 -9.60 -3.78
CA CYS A 72 -14.73 -8.32 -3.83
C CYS A 72 -14.98 -7.84 -5.27
N ALA A 73 -14.63 -8.63 -6.27
CA ALA A 73 -14.79 -8.25 -7.66
C ALA A 73 -16.26 -8.07 -8.03
N THR A 74 -16.55 -7.04 -8.81
CA THR A 74 -17.84 -6.80 -9.43
C THR A 74 -17.83 -7.18 -10.90
N HIS A 75 -16.66 -7.07 -11.52
CA HIS A 75 -16.40 -7.51 -12.89
C HIS A 75 -15.02 -8.14 -12.94
N VAL A 76 -14.87 -9.22 -13.65
CA VAL A 76 -13.63 -9.95 -13.82
C VAL A 76 -13.34 -10.14 -15.28
N ASP A 77 -12.13 -9.80 -15.71
CA ASP A 77 -11.61 -10.04 -17.05
C ASP A 77 -12.49 -9.46 -18.17
N VAL A 78 -12.92 -8.21 -18.01
CA VAL A 78 -13.82 -7.54 -18.95
C VAL A 78 -13.01 -6.65 -19.90
N ASP A 79 -13.29 -6.77 -21.19
CA ASP A 79 -12.75 -5.89 -22.22
C ASP A 79 -13.68 -4.72 -22.48
N PHE A 80 -13.12 -3.50 -22.51
CA PHE A 80 -13.80 -2.31 -22.99
C PHE A 80 -12.85 -1.40 -23.80
N PRO A 81 -13.37 -0.39 -24.50
CA PRO A 81 -12.56 0.48 -25.33
C PRO A 81 -11.34 1.03 -24.58
N GLY A 82 -10.15 0.70 -25.07
CA GLY A 82 -8.88 1.13 -24.47
C GLY A 82 -8.36 0.27 -23.30
N HIS A 83 -9.12 -0.75 -22.86
CA HIS A 83 -8.68 -1.65 -21.79
C HIS A 83 -9.06 -3.10 -22.10
N ARG A 84 -8.12 -4.01 -21.87
CA ARG A 84 -8.36 -5.45 -21.91
C ARG A 84 -8.14 -6.08 -20.54
N HIS A 85 -8.87 -7.16 -20.27
CA HIS A 85 -8.74 -7.95 -19.03
C HIS A 85 -8.89 -7.12 -17.76
N ALA A 86 -9.76 -6.12 -17.76
CA ALA A 86 -9.99 -5.30 -16.59
C ALA A 86 -10.84 -6.02 -15.54
N SER A 87 -10.39 -5.95 -14.30
CA SER A 87 -11.15 -6.45 -13.16
C SER A 87 -11.48 -5.28 -12.23
N PHE A 88 -12.75 -5.21 -11.84
CA PHE A 88 -13.24 -4.20 -10.91
C PHE A 88 -13.54 -4.83 -9.56
N TYR A 89 -13.16 -4.19 -8.51
CA TYR A 89 -13.53 -4.58 -7.17
C TYR A 89 -14.36 -3.50 -6.48
N ASN A 90 -15.17 -3.91 -5.54
CA ASN A 90 -15.98 -3.00 -4.76
C ASN A 90 -15.10 -2.29 -3.71
N VAL A 91 -14.77 -1.02 -3.94
CA VAL A 91 -13.91 -0.21 -3.08
C VAL A 91 -14.41 -0.09 -1.64
N LYS A 92 -15.73 -0.16 -1.43
CA LYS A 92 -16.32 -0.13 -0.08
C LYS A 92 -16.12 -1.43 0.70
N LYS A 93 -15.88 -2.54 -0.01
CA LYS A 93 -15.73 -3.87 0.59
C LYS A 93 -14.28 -4.30 0.73
N VAL A 94 -13.42 -3.91 -0.20
CA VAL A 94 -12.04 -4.40 -0.27
C VAL A 94 -11.19 -3.91 0.89
N GLU A 95 -11.22 -2.61 1.18
CA GLU A 95 -10.36 -2.02 2.20
C GLU A 95 -10.62 -2.57 3.61
N PRO A 96 -11.88 -2.61 4.11
CA PRO A 96 -12.13 -3.19 5.44
C PRO A 96 -11.70 -4.65 5.57
N ARG A 97 -11.80 -5.43 4.50
CA ARG A 97 -11.35 -6.84 4.49
C ARG A 97 -9.84 -6.96 4.50
N VAL A 98 -9.14 -6.12 3.72
CA VAL A 98 -7.67 -6.08 3.73
C VAL A 98 -7.16 -5.62 5.09
N ARG A 99 -7.73 -4.58 5.66
CA ARG A 99 -7.37 -4.09 7.00
C ARG A 99 -7.54 -5.18 8.05
N ARG A 100 -8.67 -5.87 8.02
CA ARG A 100 -8.92 -6.99 8.93
C ARG A 100 -7.90 -8.12 8.74
N MET A 101 -7.67 -8.55 7.51
CA MET A 101 -6.69 -9.59 7.20
C MET A 101 -5.29 -9.23 7.73
N LEU A 102 -4.82 -8.01 7.49
CA LEU A 102 -3.53 -7.54 8.00
C LEU A 102 -3.49 -7.53 9.54
N SER A 103 -4.57 -7.08 10.17
CA SER A 103 -4.69 -7.10 11.64
C SER A 103 -4.68 -8.52 12.19
N ASP A 104 -5.42 -9.45 11.56
CA ASP A 104 -5.48 -10.86 11.94
C ASP A 104 -4.10 -11.54 11.76
N MET A 105 -3.30 -11.09 10.80
CA MET A 105 -1.90 -11.51 10.63
C MET A 105 -0.95 -10.89 11.68
N GLY A 106 -1.43 -9.96 12.52
CA GLY A 106 -0.63 -9.29 13.54
C GLY A 106 0.19 -8.11 13.01
N VAL A 107 -0.20 -7.51 11.87
CA VAL A 107 0.37 -6.22 11.43
C VAL A 107 -0.14 -5.11 12.33
N LYS A 108 0.77 -4.31 12.87
CA LYS A 108 0.45 -3.11 13.66
C LYS A 108 0.15 -1.94 12.71
N ILE A 109 -1.13 -1.70 12.43
CA ILE A 109 -1.56 -0.66 11.51
C ILE A 109 -1.75 0.65 12.27
N ARG A 110 -1.15 1.73 11.76
CA ARG A 110 -1.33 3.09 12.24
C ARG A 110 -1.84 3.97 11.10
N LEU A 111 -3.11 4.30 11.17
CA LEU A 111 -3.76 5.25 10.27
C LEU A 111 -3.55 6.68 10.77
N MET A 112 -3.74 7.67 9.90
CA MET A 112 -3.50 9.09 10.17
C MET A 112 -2.05 9.41 10.56
N PHE A 113 -1.12 8.48 10.31
CA PHE A 113 0.30 8.65 10.55
C PHE A 113 0.99 9.23 9.31
N ARG A 114 1.13 10.53 9.25
CA ARG A 114 1.86 11.20 8.18
C ARG A 114 3.34 11.29 8.55
N ALA A 115 4.17 10.43 7.99
CA ALA A 115 5.62 10.50 8.15
C ALA A 115 6.17 11.80 7.56
N VAL A 116 6.95 12.56 8.35
CA VAL A 116 7.50 13.85 7.95
C VAL A 116 9.02 13.94 8.18
N GLN A 117 9.57 13.12 9.06
CA GLN A 117 10.97 13.14 9.42
C GLN A 117 11.48 11.74 9.79
N VAL A 118 12.78 11.54 9.74
CA VAL A 118 13.46 10.34 10.23
C VAL A 118 14.48 10.70 11.29
N ILE A 119 14.67 9.80 12.25
CA ILE A 119 15.80 9.79 13.17
C ILE A 119 16.87 8.89 12.57
N LYS A 120 18.11 9.34 12.59
CA LYS A 120 19.26 8.55 12.14
C LYS A 120 20.21 8.27 13.30
N THR A 121 20.81 7.10 13.24
CA THR A 121 21.93 6.74 14.11
C THR A 121 23.20 7.54 13.74
N PRO A 122 24.22 7.55 14.61
CA PRO A 122 25.51 8.16 14.27
C PRO A 122 26.20 7.55 13.03
N SER A 123 25.83 6.32 12.65
CA SER A 123 26.30 5.64 11.45
C SER A 123 25.44 5.89 10.20
N ASP A 124 24.61 6.92 10.22
CA ASP A 124 23.71 7.36 9.13
C ASP A 124 22.62 6.33 8.72
N ARG A 125 22.31 5.36 9.60
CA ARG A 125 21.20 4.44 9.40
C ARG A 125 19.92 5.05 9.96
N ILE A 126 18.77 4.79 9.30
CA ILE A 126 17.45 5.17 9.84
C ILE A 126 17.18 4.31 11.09
N ASP A 127 16.76 4.95 12.15
CA ASP A 127 16.43 4.34 13.45
C ASP A 127 14.92 4.46 13.74
N ALA A 128 14.32 5.59 13.38
CA ALA A 128 12.90 5.81 13.52
C ALA A 128 12.32 6.73 12.44
N VAL A 129 11.00 6.67 12.31
CA VAL A 129 10.18 7.61 11.51
C VAL A 129 9.32 8.42 12.47
N ILE A 130 9.24 9.73 12.23
CA ILE A 130 8.45 10.67 13.02
C ILE A 130 7.22 11.11 12.24
N SER A 131 6.05 11.08 12.87
CA SER A 131 4.81 11.61 12.32
C SER A 131 4.74 13.14 12.42
N ALA A 132 3.79 13.74 11.70
CA ALA A 132 3.49 15.18 11.80
C ALA A 132 3.06 15.60 13.24
N ASP A 133 2.52 14.66 14.01
CA ASP A 133 2.08 14.88 15.39
C ASP A 133 3.16 14.54 16.42
N GLY A 134 4.37 14.20 15.96
CA GLY A 134 5.53 13.92 16.81
C GLY A 134 5.59 12.48 17.34
N GLU A 135 4.74 11.56 16.85
CA GLU A 135 4.82 10.16 17.22
C GLU A 135 6.02 9.49 16.51
N GLU A 136 6.80 8.72 17.27
CA GLU A 136 7.98 8.01 16.76
C GLU A 136 7.72 6.52 16.61
N VAL A 137 8.17 5.95 15.50
CA VAL A 137 8.13 4.50 15.26
C VAL A 137 9.51 4.01 14.89
N TYR A 138 10.07 3.21 15.78
CA TYR A 138 11.39 2.60 15.65
C TYR A 138 11.33 1.29 14.88
N GLY A 139 12.43 0.94 14.18
CA GLY A 139 12.52 -0.32 13.44
C GLY A 139 13.91 -0.65 12.95
N ASP A 140 14.10 -1.90 12.57
CA ASP A 140 15.36 -2.42 12.02
C ASP A 140 15.45 -2.19 10.51
N VAL A 141 14.30 -2.25 9.82
CA VAL A 141 14.17 -2.11 8.36
C VAL A 141 13.02 -1.17 8.04
N PHE A 142 13.27 -0.24 7.10
CA PHE A 142 12.28 0.74 6.65
C PHE A 142 12.02 0.54 5.16
N ILE A 143 10.74 0.41 4.78
CA ILE A 143 10.30 0.23 3.40
C ILE A 143 9.43 1.42 3.01
N GLU A 144 9.92 2.23 2.06
CA GLU A 144 9.20 3.38 1.54
C GLU A 144 8.23 2.92 0.44
N THR A 145 6.93 3.14 0.66
CA THR A 145 5.83 2.78 -0.24
C THR A 145 4.77 3.90 -0.34
N THR A 146 5.19 5.15 -0.18
CA THR A 146 4.28 6.32 -0.15
C THR A 146 3.66 6.64 -1.51
N GLY A 147 4.08 5.93 -2.54
CA GLY A 147 3.54 6.07 -3.90
C GLY A 147 3.99 7.34 -4.60
N THR A 148 3.34 7.62 -5.73
CA THR A 148 3.71 8.74 -6.61
C THR A 148 3.39 10.13 -6.02
N ALA A 149 2.49 10.18 -5.06
CA ALA A 149 2.14 11.40 -4.31
C ALA A 149 2.89 11.50 -2.96
N GLY A 150 3.90 10.66 -2.77
CA GLY A 150 4.76 10.66 -1.58
C GLY A 150 5.77 11.81 -1.58
N PRO A 151 6.79 11.76 -0.68
CA PRO A 151 7.79 12.82 -0.53
C PRO A 151 8.53 13.16 -1.81
N MET A 152 8.70 12.20 -2.71
CA MET A 152 9.34 12.41 -4.02
C MET A 152 8.54 13.30 -4.96
N GLY A 153 7.23 13.49 -4.71
CA GLY A 153 6.39 14.38 -5.52
C GLY A 153 6.32 14.04 -7.01
N ASN A 154 6.58 12.79 -7.38
CA ASN A 154 6.74 12.37 -8.77
C ASN A 154 5.52 12.70 -9.65
N CYS A 155 4.31 12.60 -9.10
CA CYS A 155 3.09 12.97 -9.83
C CYS A 155 3.03 14.46 -10.17
N THR A 156 3.45 15.32 -9.25
CA THR A 156 3.42 16.78 -9.43
C THR A 156 4.63 17.25 -10.23
N TYR A 157 5.79 16.67 -10.00
CA TYR A 157 7.02 17.07 -10.64
C TYR A 157 7.08 16.70 -12.13
N TYR A 158 6.67 15.50 -12.49
CA TYR A 158 6.73 15.01 -13.88
C TYR A 158 5.41 15.16 -14.63
N GLY A 159 4.35 15.66 -14.02
CA GLY A 159 3.05 15.86 -14.66
C GLY A 159 2.39 14.58 -15.20
N ARG A 160 2.81 13.40 -14.73
CA ARG A 160 2.38 12.09 -15.21
C ARG A 160 1.29 11.45 -14.36
N GLY A 161 0.45 12.26 -13.74
CA GLY A 161 -0.70 11.73 -13.00
C GLY A 161 -1.66 10.96 -13.93
N CYS A 162 -2.25 9.86 -13.42
CA CYS A 162 -3.29 9.16 -14.15
C CYS A 162 -4.47 10.08 -14.42
N SER A 163 -5.10 9.93 -15.58
CA SER A 163 -6.24 10.78 -16.00
C SER A 163 -7.41 10.76 -15.02
N MET A 164 -7.55 9.69 -14.23
CA MET A 164 -8.59 9.53 -13.20
C MET A 164 -8.09 9.80 -11.78
N CYS A 165 -6.91 10.35 -11.61
CA CYS A 165 -6.37 10.64 -10.29
C CYS A 165 -7.02 11.89 -9.70
N ILE A 166 -7.57 11.76 -8.49
CA ILE A 166 -8.19 12.88 -7.76
C ILE A 166 -7.18 13.95 -7.31
N LEU A 167 -5.88 13.67 -7.42
CA LEU A 167 -4.79 14.62 -7.10
C LEU A 167 -4.38 15.48 -8.29
N ARG A 168 -5.10 15.42 -9.40
CA ARG A 168 -4.90 16.28 -10.58
C ARG A 168 -5.52 17.65 -10.39
#